data_ba74d1392c606cf87a939dbc9abbe7cc
#
_entry.id   ba74d1392c606cf87a939dbc9abbe7cc
#
_cell.length_a   1.000
_cell.length_b   1.000
_cell.length_c   1.000
_cell.angle_alpha   90.00
_cell.angle_beta   90.00
_cell.angle_gamma   90.00
#
_symmetry.space_group_name_H-M   'P 1'
#
loop_
_entity.id
_entity.type
_entity.pdbx_description
1 polymer ?
#
loop_
_entity_poly.entity_id
_entity_poly.type
_entity_poly.pdbx_seq_one_letter_code
_entity_poly.pdbx_strand_id
1 'polypeptide(L)'
;PDATDHLGRNALHWAMLEAFRDAKFAAGPFAALYDLIAPAAIDVMSGERLVRIDRHLSEYFLFQTLWALFKSRFSVYLWDERGGFKTAAILEAWQHLPARVLPSERNKRQHLSHVLSRNELDRDYAYNRRLFVRLALGWYQFNPTLAIRQRDASGESWRPILETLNIRLVAEAADPNHWEHINALLGRAKLEPITPLIGGERVAQKLAAKREKEDAWLNQ
;
A
#
# COMPACT_ATOMS: atom_id res chain seq x y z
N PRO A 1 -6.06 -21.05 -6.02
CA PRO A 1 -5.07 -20.05 -5.58
C PRO A 1 -5.60 -18.62 -5.74
N ASP A 2 -6.67 -18.38 -6.49
CA ASP A 2 -7.15 -17.04 -6.87
C ASP A 2 -8.18 -16.42 -5.91
N ALA A 3 -8.59 -17.17 -4.88
CA ALA A 3 -9.48 -16.64 -3.84
C ALA A 3 -8.79 -15.56 -3.02
N THR A 4 -9.46 -14.42 -2.87
CA THR A 4 -8.99 -13.28 -2.08
C THR A 4 -9.98 -12.90 -1.01
N ASP A 5 -9.49 -12.32 0.09
CA ASP A 5 -10.34 -11.70 1.10
C ASP A 5 -10.80 -10.29 0.68
N HIS A 6 -11.51 -9.61 1.57
CA HIS A 6 -12.04 -8.26 1.35
C HIS A 6 -10.96 -7.16 1.18
N LEU A 7 -9.69 -7.45 1.45
CA LEU A 7 -8.54 -6.57 1.21
C LEU A 7 -7.69 -7.05 0.02
N GLY A 8 -8.21 -7.94 -0.82
CA GLY A 8 -7.51 -8.50 -1.96
C GLY A 8 -6.36 -9.44 -1.60
N ARG A 9 -6.26 -9.89 -0.33
CA ARG A 9 -5.20 -10.79 0.11
C ARG A 9 -5.52 -12.22 -0.26
N ASN A 10 -4.59 -12.87 -0.93
CA ASN A 10 -4.64 -14.28 -1.31
C ASN A 10 -3.90 -15.18 -0.29
N ALA A 11 -3.78 -16.46 -0.60
CA ALA A 11 -3.10 -17.44 0.25
C ALA A 11 -1.65 -17.07 0.58
N LEU A 12 -0.91 -16.45 -0.35
CA LEU A 12 0.46 -15.97 -0.10
C LEU A 12 0.49 -14.92 1.00
N HIS A 13 -0.39 -13.92 0.94
CA HIS A 13 -0.44 -12.84 1.92
C HIS A 13 -0.81 -13.37 3.32
N TRP A 14 -1.70 -14.35 3.40
CA TRP A 14 -2.04 -15.00 4.67
C TRP A 14 -0.88 -15.82 5.23
N ALA A 15 -0.17 -16.59 4.39
CA ALA A 15 1.02 -17.30 4.80
C ALA A 15 2.15 -16.36 5.27
N MET A 16 2.32 -15.21 4.60
CA MET A 16 3.26 -14.17 5.03
C MET A 16 2.86 -13.58 6.38
N LEU A 17 1.57 -13.27 6.58
CA LEU A 17 1.09 -12.75 7.87
C LEU A 17 1.37 -13.71 9.02
N GLU A 18 1.17 -15.01 8.80
CA GLU A 18 1.45 -16.02 9.80
C GLU A 18 2.97 -16.09 10.08
N ALA A 19 3.80 -16.08 9.04
CA ALA A 19 5.25 -16.07 9.19
C ALA A 19 5.78 -14.81 9.90
N PHE A 20 5.09 -13.69 9.82
CA PHE A 20 5.46 -12.47 10.56
C PHE A 20 5.14 -12.54 12.05
N ARG A 21 4.24 -13.44 12.46
CA ARG A 21 3.76 -13.59 13.85
C ARG A 21 4.34 -14.79 14.55
N ASP A 22 4.54 -15.88 13.83
CA ASP A 22 5.01 -17.16 14.36
C ASP A 22 6.37 -17.53 13.80
N ALA A 23 7.40 -17.42 14.68
CA ALA A 23 8.78 -17.77 14.34
C ALA A 23 8.95 -19.27 13.99
N LYS A 24 8.13 -20.17 14.56
CA LYS A 24 8.19 -21.61 14.26
C LYS A 24 7.63 -21.88 12.86
N PHE A 25 6.52 -21.24 12.51
CA PHE A 25 5.97 -21.33 11.17
C PHE A 25 6.94 -20.74 10.14
N ALA A 26 7.53 -19.57 10.43
CA ALA A 26 8.52 -18.93 9.56
C ALA A 26 9.75 -19.80 9.31
N ALA A 27 10.33 -20.38 10.37
CA ALA A 27 11.51 -21.24 10.29
C ALA A 27 11.24 -22.62 9.69
N GLY A 28 10.00 -23.10 9.78
CA GLY A 28 9.59 -24.42 9.33
C GLY A 28 8.94 -24.41 7.93
N PRO A 29 7.61 -24.50 7.83
CA PRO A 29 6.94 -24.76 6.55
C PRO A 29 6.90 -23.58 5.60
N PHE A 30 7.11 -22.34 6.07
CA PHE A 30 6.86 -21.14 5.26
C PHE A 30 7.69 -21.10 3.98
N ALA A 31 8.97 -21.46 4.01
CA ALA A 31 9.84 -21.40 2.82
C ALA A 31 9.32 -22.33 1.69
N ALA A 32 8.92 -23.56 2.03
CA ALA A 32 8.36 -24.48 1.04
C ALA A 32 7.01 -24.01 0.52
N LEU A 33 6.15 -23.48 1.40
CA LEU A 33 4.87 -22.92 1.02
C LEU A 33 5.04 -21.69 0.11
N TYR A 34 5.96 -20.80 0.45
CA TYR A 34 6.29 -19.63 -0.38
C TYR A 34 6.74 -20.03 -1.79
N ASP A 35 7.60 -21.03 -1.92
CA ASP A 35 8.03 -21.52 -3.23
C ASP A 35 6.88 -22.09 -4.06
N LEU A 36 5.91 -22.71 -3.40
CA LEU A 36 4.73 -23.33 -4.04
C LEU A 36 3.70 -22.29 -4.50
N ILE A 37 3.39 -21.29 -3.68
CA ILE A 37 2.24 -20.41 -3.93
C ILE A 37 2.62 -19.00 -4.40
N ALA A 38 3.87 -18.56 -4.22
CA ALA A 38 4.29 -17.24 -4.66
C ALA A 38 4.36 -17.17 -6.19
N PRO A 39 3.60 -16.28 -6.85
CA PRO A 39 3.67 -16.14 -8.30
C PRO A 39 5.08 -15.72 -8.76
N ALA A 40 5.47 -16.12 -9.96
CA ALA A 40 6.77 -15.81 -10.53
C ALA A 40 7.00 -14.30 -10.72
N ALA A 41 5.94 -13.56 -10.93
CA ALA A 41 5.93 -12.10 -11.04
C ALA A 41 4.56 -11.54 -10.70
N ILE A 42 4.50 -10.24 -10.43
CA ILE A 42 3.29 -9.44 -10.44
C ILE A 42 3.40 -8.39 -11.54
N ASP A 43 2.31 -8.16 -12.23
CA ASP A 43 2.21 -7.10 -13.22
C ASP A 43 1.38 -5.96 -12.64
N VAL A 44 1.93 -4.76 -12.68
CA VAL A 44 1.25 -3.53 -12.25
C VAL A 44 1.30 -2.50 -13.36
N MET A 45 0.25 -1.70 -13.49
CA MET A 45 0.22 -0.52 -14.33
C MET A 45 0.53 0.70 -13.47
N SER A 46 1.52 1.49 -13.84
CA SER A 46 1.86 2.76 -13.19
C SER A 46 1.68 3.90 -14.20
N GLY A 47 0.52 4.57 -14.13
CA GLY A 47 0.06 5.40 -15.23
C GLY A 47 -0.15 4.55 -16.50
N GLU A 48 0.46 4.93 -17.62
CA GLU A 48 0.41 4.19 -18.88
C GLU A 48 1.52 3.11 -19.02
N ARG A 49 2.36 2.97 -18.00
CA ARG A 49 3.53 2.07 -18.06
C ARG A 49 3.22 0.74 -17.39
N LEU A 50 3.33 -0.35 -18.16
CA LEU A 50 3.36 -1.71 -17.63
C LEU A 50 4.69 -1.96 -16.91
N VAL A 51 4.60 -2.38 -15.66
CA VAL A 51 5.73 -2.75 -14.81
C VAL A 51 5.57 -4.19 -14.36
N ARG A 52 6.46 -5.06 -14.81
CA ARG A 52 6.57 -6.43 -14.30
C ARG A 52 7.57 -6.46 -13.14
N ILE A 53 7.15 -7.02 -12.03
CA ILE A 53 7.97 -7.16 -10.82
C ILE A 53 8.19 -8.65 -10.58
N ASP A 54 9.36 -9.15 -11.00
CA ASP A 54 9.70 -10.56 -10.87
C ASP A 54 10.02 -10.94 -9.42
N ARG A 55 9.74 -12.19 -9.04
CA ARG A 55 9.86 -12.70 -7.66
C ARG A 55 11.25 -12.55 -7.06
N HIS A 56 12.31 -12.54 -7.88
CA HIS A 56 13.68 -12.37 -7.39
C HIS A 56 14.04 -10.91 -7.05
N LEU A 57 13.22 -9.94 -7.42
CA LEU A 57 13.45 -8.52 -7.12
C LEU A 57 13.05 -8.20 -5.68
N SER A 58 13.79 -7.29 -5.06
CA SER A 58 13.48 -6.81 -3.70
C SER A 58 12.13 -6.10 -3.62
N GLU A 59 11.76 -5.42 -4.70
CA GLU A 59 10.47 -4.74 -4.84
C GLU A 59 9.28 -5.70 -4.77
N TYR A 60 9.44 -6.91 -5.34
CA TYR A 60 8.39 -7.93 -5.27
C TYR A 60 8.07 -8.30 -3.83
N PHE A 61 9.09 -8.71 -3.08
CA PHE A 61 8.89 -9.14 -1.70
C PHE A 61 8.35 -8.02 -0.82
N LEU A 62 8.87 -6.80 -1.00
CA LEU A 62 8.38 -5.62 -0.30
C LEU A 62 6.92 -5.32 -0.65
N PHE A 63 6.55 -5.36 -1.93
CA PHE A 63 5.18 -5.12 -2.37
C PHE A 63 4.20 -6.12 -1.75
N GLN A 64 4.54 -7.42 -1.78
CA GLN A 64 3.74 -8.47 -1.15
C GLN A 64 3.67 -8.30 0.38
N THR A 65 4.77 -7.88 1.02
CA THR A 65 4.78 -7.58 2.47
C THR A 65 3.81 -6.47 2.82
N LEU A 66 3.84 -5.36 2.09
CA LEU A 66 2.94 -4.24 2.34
C LEU A 66 1.48 -4.65 2.13
N TRP A 67 1.21 -5.47 1.11
CA TRP A 67 -0.13 -5.99 0.87
C TRP A 67 -0.60 -6.89 2.01
N ALA A 68 0.23 -7.83 2.45
CA ALA A 68 -0.07 -8.68 3.60
C ALA A 68 -0.37 -7.86 4.87
N LEU A 69 0.45 -6.84 5.15
CA LEU A 69 0.33 -5.96 6.32
C LEU A 69 -0.80 -4.93 6.23
N PHE A 70 -1.42 -4.77 5.05
CA PHE A 70 -2.46 -3.77 4.86
C PHE A 70 -3.64 -4.01 5.80
N LYS A 71 -4.18 -2.94 6.39
CA LYS A 71 -5.28 -3.00 7.36
C LYS A 71 -6.43 -2.10 6.93
N SER A 72 -7.66 -2.51 7.19
CA SER A 72 -8.86 -1.74 6.85
C SER A 72 -8.84 -0.31 7.40
N ARG A 73 -8.24 -0.10 8.59
CA ARG A 73 -8.11 1.24 9.17
C ARG A 73 -7.28 2.21 8.33
N PHE A 74 -6.40 1.70 7.45
CA PHE A 74 -5.58 2.54 6.58
C PHE A 74 -6.42 3.29 5.55
N SER A 75 -7.61 2.80 5.22
CA SER A 75 -8.53 3.50 4.34
C SER A 75 -8.99 4.87 4.86
N VAL A 76 -9.02 5.04 6.18
CA VAL A 76 -9.45 6.29 6.83
C VAL A 76 -8.34 7.35 6.84
N TYR A 77 -7.07 6.89 6.91
CA TYR A 77 -5.89 7.74 7.08
C TYR A 77 -4.89 7.57 5.95
N LEU A 78 -5.35 7.25 4.76
CA LEU A 78 -4.53 6.76 3.66
C LEU A 78 -3.32 7.66 3.33
N TRP A 79 -3.43 8.95 3.60
CA TRP A 79 -2.48 9.97 3.18
C TRP A 79 -1.71 10.61 4.35
N ASP A 80 -1.88 10.11 5.55
CA ASP A 80 -1.08 10.49 6.70
C ASP A 80 -0.29 9.31 7.26
N GLU A 81 0.54 9.56 8.26
CA GLU A 81 1.38 8.53 8.89
C GLU A 81 0.57 7.35 9.44
N ARG A 82 -0.67 7.60 9.89
CA ARG A 82 -1.55 6.57 10.47
C ARG A 82 -2.05 5.57 9.45
N GLY A 83 -2.13 5.97 8.18
CA GLY A 83 -2.52 5.15 7.05
C GLY A 83 -1.35 4.51 6.31
N GLY A 84 -0.11 4.78 6.73
CA GLY A 84 1.10 4.28 6.10
C GLY A 84 1.79 3.15 6.82
N PHE A 85 2.82 2.64 6.17
CA PHE A 85 3.73 1.62 6.70
C PHE A 85 4.99 2.27 7.21
N LYS A 86 5.28 2.12 8.50
CA LYS A 86 6.55 2.52 9.09
C LYS A 86 7.65 1.52 8.71
N THR A 87 8.78 2.00 8.25
CA THR A 87 9.92 1.12 7.88
C THR A 87 10.36 0.20 9.01
N ALA A 88 10.28 0.67 10.26
CA ALA A 88 10.59 -0.16 11.43
C ALA A 88 9.61 -1.34 11.58
N ALA A 89 8.31 -1.12 11.33
CA ALA A 89 7.31 -2.19 11.42
C ALA A 89 7.46 -3.23 10.29
N ILE A 90 7.93 -2.81 9.11
CA ILE A 90 8.27 -3.74 8.03
C ILE A 90 9.44 -4.63 8.44
N LEU A 91 10.51 -4.07 9.01
CA LEU A 91 11.66 -4.84 9.49
C LEU A 91 11.29 -5.78 10.65
N GLU A 92 10.42 -5.34 11.55
CA GLU A 92 9.89 -6.18 12.62
C GLU A 92 9.13 -7.38 12.05
N ALA A 93 8.28 -7.17 11.03
CA ALA A 93 7.60 -8.27 10.35
C ALA A 93 8.57 -9.26 9.69
N TRP A 94 9.73 -8.81 9.25
CA TRP A 94 10.73 -9.64 8.59
C TRP A 94 11.67 -10.40 9.54
N GLN A 95 11.65 -10.11 10.84
CA GLN A 95 12.64 -10.60 11.81
C GLN A 95 12.78 -12.14 11.88
N HIS A 96 11.71 -12.88 11.60
CA HIS A 96 11.68 -14.33 11.69
C HIS A 96 11.80 -15.04 10.33
N LEU A 97 11.88 -14.29 9.25
CA LEU A 97 11.86 -14.87 7.91
C LEU A 97 13.17 -15.63 7.62
N PRO A 98 13.07 -16.84 7.04
CA PRO A 98 14.26 -17.60 6.68
C PRO A 98 15.01 -16.95 5.51
N ALA A 99 16.35 -17.06 5.52
CA ALA A 99 17.22 -16.49 4.48
C ALA A 99 16.90 -17.01 3.05
N ARG A 100 16.32 -18.19 2.95
CA ARG A 100 15.84 -18.74 1.66
C ARG A 100 14.73 -17.90 1.02
N VAL A 101 13.87 -17.26 1.84
CA VAL A 101 12.78 -16.39 1.37
C VAL A 101 13.24 -14.94 1.30
N LEU A 102 13.90 -14.46 2.35
CA LEU A 102 14.45 -13.11 2.42
C LEU A 102 15.93 -13.18 2.81
N PRO A 103 16.87 -13.05 1.86
CA PRO A 103 18.29 -13.03 2.13
C PRO A 103 18.67 -11.99 3.20
N SER A 104 19.64 -12.31 4.05
CA SER A 104 20.01 -11.48 5.20
C SER A 104 20.49 -10.07 4.83
N GLU A 105 21.11 -9.91 3.67
CA GLU A 105 21.52 -8.62 3.11
C GLU A 105 20.34 -7.75 2.72
N ARG A 106 19.18 -8.35 2.40
CA ARG A 106 17.91 -7.64 2.09
C ARG A 106 17.11 -7.32 3.34
N ASN A 107 17.31 -8.08 4.43
CA ASN A 107 16.67 -7.84 5.72
C ASN A 107 17.46 -6.79 6.54
N LYS A 108 17.79 -5.67 5.91
CA LYS A 108 18.50 -4.55 6.55
C LYS A 108 17.77 -3.23 6.29
N ARG A 109 17.76 -2.38 7.31
CA ARG A 109 17.13 -1.06 7.22
C ARG A 109 17.62 -0.24 6.02
N GLN A 110 18.93 -0.27 5.77
CA GLN A 110 19.53 0.45 4.66
C GLN A 110 19.02 -0.05 3.31
N HIS A 111 18.94 -1.39 3.13
CA HIS A 111 18.42 -1.98 1.91
C HIS A 111 16.94 -1.64 1.71
N LEU A 112 16.09 -1.82 2.75
CA LEU A 112 14.68 -1.48 2.72
C LEU A 112 14.47 0.00 2.34
N SER A 113 15.17 0.92 3.01
CA SER A 113 15.07 2.36 2.73
C SER A 113 15.50 2.68 1.30
N HIS A 114 16.52 2.00 0.78
CA HIS A 114 16.98 2.17 -0.60
C HIS A 114 15.91 1.70 -1.59
N VAL A 115 15.32 0.51 -1.39
CA VAL A 115 14.26 -0.02 -2.27
C VAL A 115 13.04 0.90 -2.28
N LEU A 116 12.59 1.34 -1.10
CA LEU A 116 11.47 2.27 -0.98
C LEU A 116 11.75 3.58 -1.71
N SER A 117 12.87 4.25 -1.38
CA SER A 117 13.16 5.59 -1.90
C SER A 117 13.38 5.61 -3.41
N ARG A 118 14.02 4.59 -3.99
CA ARG A 118 14.24 4.57 -5.44
C ARG A 118 12.98 4.26 -6.25
N ASN A 119 11.91 3.76 -5.59
CA ASN A 119 10.62 3.49 -6.19
C ASN A 119 9.52 4.46 -5.73
N GLU A 120 9.90 5.60 -5.16
CA GLU A 120 8.98 6.69 -4.84
C GLU A 120 8.40 7.31 -6.12
N LEU A 121 7.11 7.65 -6.10
CA LEU A 121 6.39 8.22 -7.23
C LEU A 121 7.11 9.44 -7.82
N ASP A 122 7.61 10.34 -6.96
CA ASP A 122 8.19 11.62 -7.35
C ASP A 122 9.72 11.58 -7.52
N ARG A 123 10.34 10.40 -7.35
CA ARG A 123 11.79 10.29 -7.45
C ARG A 123 12.25 10.33 -8.90
N ASP A 124 13.15 11.24 -9.21
CA ASP A 124 13.87 11.23 -10.49
C ASP A 124 14.96 10.16 -10.46
N TYR A 125 14.61 8.99 -11.01
CA TYR A 125 15.49 7.84 -11.15
C TYR A 125 15.10 7.05 -12.41
N ALA A 126 16.05 6.78 -13.28
CA ALA A 126 15.80 6.19 -14.61
C ALA A 126 15.04 4.85 -14.57
N TYR A 127 15.26 4.04 -13.53
CA TYR A 127 14.61 2.74 -13.35
C TYR A 127 13.51 2.76 -12.28
N ASN A 128 13.00 3.95 -11.93
CA ASN A 128 11.92 4.09 -10.96
C ASN A 128 10.66 3.39 -11.47
N ARG A 129 10.14 2.45 -10.68
CA ARG A 129 8.88 1.75 -10.96
C ARG A 129 7.66 2.48 -10.41
N ARG A 130 7.86 3.55 -9.63
CA ARG A 130 6.81 4.39 -9.04
C ARG A 130 5.79 3.60 -8.23
N LEU A 131 6.27 2.67 -7.40
CA LEU A 131 5.41 1.75 -6.64
C LEU A 131 4.88 2.36 -5.34
N PHE A 132 5.58 3.34 -4.80
CA PHE A 132 5.32 3.85 -3.45
C PHE A 132 5.20 5.37 -3.42
N VAL A 133 4.45 5.85 -2.44
CA VAL A 133 4.39 7.25 -2.04
C VAL A 133 4.97 7.39 -0.64
N ARG A 134 5.82 8.38 -0.44
CA ARG A 134 6.32 8.74 0.86
C ARG A 134 5.36 9.71 1.53
N LEU A 135 4.80 9.33 2.68
CA LEU A 135 3.87 10.15 3.45
C LEU A 135 4.63 11.07 4.42
N ALA A 136 5.64 10.52 5.08
CA ALA A 136 6.53 11.22 6.01
C ALA A 136 7.88 10.51 6.07
N LEU A 137 8.82 11.01 6.87
CA LEU A 137 10.13 10.38 7.06
C LEU A 137 9.98 8.96 7.62
N GLY A 138 10.32 7.96 6.80
CA GLY A 138 10.22 6.55 7.16
C GLY A 138 8.80 5.96 7.09
N TRP A 139 7.85 6.67 6.51
CA TRP A 139 6.48 6.23 6.30
C TRP A 139 6.12 6.20 4.82
N TYR A 140 5.59 5.07 4.38
CA TYR A 140 5.29 4.82 2.98
C TYR A 140 3.92 4.21 2.80
N GLN A 141 3.34 4.42 1.62
CA GLN A 141 2.10 3.78 1.17
C GLN A 141 2.28 3.33 -0.28
N PHE A 142 1.39 2.49 -0.78
CA PHE A 142 1.30 2.22 -2.21
C PHE A 142 1.06 3.49 -3.00
N ASN A 143 1.62 3.57 -4.19
CA ASN A 143 1.24 4.60 -5.13
C ASN A 143 -0.24 4.40 -5.50
N PRO A 144 -1.12 5.38 -5.23
CA PRO A 144 -2.57 5.26 -5.46
C PRO A 144 -2.96 5.11 -6.93
N THR A 145 -2.04 5.47 -7.83
CA THR A 145 -2.28 5.43 -9.28
C THR A 145 -1.97 4.07 -9.89
N LEU A 146 -1.56 3.08 -9.07
CA LEU A 146 -1.32 1.73 -9.55
C LEU A 146 -2.64 1.03 -9.89
N ALA A 147 -2.62 0.25 -10.97
CA ALA A 147 -3.59 -0.80 -11.19
C ALA A 147 -2.89 -2.17 -11.19
N ILE A 148 -3.56 -3.16 -10.64
CA ILE A 148 -3.06 -4.52 -10.51
C ILE A 148 -3.74 -5.39 -11.55
N ARG A 149 -2.95 -6.21 -12.26
CA ARG A 149 -3.49 -7.22 -13.15
C ARG A 149 -4.20 -8.28 -12.32
N GLN A 150 -5.47 -8.47 -12.58
CA GLN A 150 -6.26 -9.55 -12.01
C GLN A 150 -6.72 -10.49 -13.13
N ARG A 151 -6.83 -11.77 -12.76
CA ARG A 151 -7.42 -12.79 -13.62
C ARG A 151 -8.58 -13.40 -12.87
N ASP A 152 -9.74 -13.34 -13.47
CA ASP A 152 -10.97 -13.98 -12.96
C ASP A 152 -11.64 -14.81 -14.06
N ALA A 153 -12.83 -15.33 -13.79
CA ALA A 153 -13.58 -16.13 -14.72
C ALA A 153 -13.97 -15.39 -16.02
N SER A 154 -14.02 -14.07 -15.99
CA SER A 154 -14.33 -13.22 -17.15
C SER A 154 -13.10 -12.88 -18.00
N GLY A 155 -11.90 -13.17 -17.51
CA GLY A 155 -10.64 -12.92 -18.20
C GLY A 155 -9.62 -12.12 -17.38
N GLU A 156 -8.74 -11.41 -18.08
CA GLU A 156 -7.75 -10.52 -17.46
C GLU A 156 -8.25 -9.08 -17.48
N SER A 157 -8.14 -8.41 -16.33
CA SER A 157 -8.50 -7.00 -16.17
C SER A 157 -7.46 -6.25 -15.34
N TRP A 158 -7.45 -4.93 -15.48
CA TRP A 158 -6.67 -4.02 -14.64
C TRP A 158 -7.58 -3.40 -13.60
N ARG A 159 -7.31 -3.64 -12.33
CA ARG A 159 -8.10 -3.09 -11.24
C ARG A 159 -7.27 -2.07 -10.46
N PRO A 160 -7.78 -0.85 -10.24
CA PRO A 160 -7.10 0.14 -9.39
C PRO A 160 -6.73 -0.44 -8.03
N ILE A 161 -5.51 -0.14 -7.53
CA ILE A 161 -5.03 -0.69 -6.26
C ILE A 161 -5.94 -0.32 -5.10
N LEU A 162 -6.52 0.89 -5.12
CA LEU A 162 -7.44 1.35 -4.09
C LEU A 162 -8.72 0.51 -4.02
N GLU A 163 -9.23 0.06 -5.18
CA GLU A 163 -10.36 -0.87 -5.24
C GLU A 163 -9.96 -2.28 -4.80
N THR A 164 -8.80 -2.73 -5.25
CA THR A 164 -8.29 -4.07 -4.92
C THR A 164 -8.08 -4.25 -3.42
N LEU A 165 -7.60 -3.21 -2.74
CA LEU A 165 -7.43 -3.17 -1.29
C LEU A 165 -8.73 -2.81 -0.55
N ASN A 166 -9.85 -2.68 -1.27
CA ASN A 166 -11.14 -2.24 -0.73
C ASN A 166 -11.02 -0.97 0.12
N ILE A 167 -10.19 -0.04 -0.36
CA ILE A 167 -10.07 1.28 0.27
C ILE A 167 -11.31 2.05 -0.11
N ARG A 168 -12.28 2.06 0.77
CA ARG A 168 -13.38 3.01 0.71
C ARG A 168 -12.81 4.35 1.09
N LEU A 169 -12.76 5.25 0.14
CA LEU A 169 -12.47 6.65 0.40
C LEU A 169 -13.66 7.23 1.18
N VAL A 170 -13.62 7.02 2.49
CA VAL A 170 -14.65 7.57 3.36
C VAL A 170 -14.36 9.06 3.46
N ALA A 171 -15.07 9.83 2.67
CA ALA A 171 -15.04 11.29 2.68
C ALA A 171 -15.32 11.91 4.08
N GLU A 172 -15.88 11.12 4.99
CA GLU A 172 -16.27 11.58 6.33
C GLU A 172 -15.09 11.94 7.26
N ALA A 173 -13.87 11.56 6.92
CA ALA A 173 -12.71 11.78 7.79
C ALA A 173 -11.55 12.52 7.11
N ALA A 174 -11.67 12.87 5.84
CA ALA A 174 -10.57 13.49 5.11
C ALA A 174 -10.61 15.01 5.29
N ASP A 175 -9.52 15.56 5.80
CA ASP A 175 -9.23 16.98 5.70
C ASP A 175 -9.26 17.42 4.22
N PRO A 176 -9.93 18.52 3.85
CA PRO A 176 -9.93 19.05 2.48
C PRO A 176 -8.53 19.18 1.86
N ASN A 177 -7.53 19.52 2.65
CA ASN A 177 -6.12 19.58 2.22
C ASN A 177 -5.57 18.21 1.76
N HIS A 178 -6.06 17.11 2.32
CA HIS A 178 -5.69 15.78 1.87
C HIS A 178 -6.24 15.46 0.48
N TRP A 179 -7.45 15.93 0.16
CA TRP A 179 -8.04 15.73 -1.16
C TRP A 179 -7.30 16.47 -2.26
N GLU A 180 -6.85 17.69 -1.99
CA GLU A 180 -6.01 18.43 -2.93
C GLU A 180 -4.71 17.69 -3.21
N HIS A 181 -4.07 17.14 -2.18
CA HIS A 181 -2.86 16.35 -2.33
C HIS A 181 -3.12 15.05 -3.12
N ILE A 182 -4.19 14.32 -2.82
CA ILE A 182 -4.60 13.13 -3.56
C ILE A 182 -4.84 13.45 -5.03
N ASN A 183 -5.65 14.47 -5.30
CA ASN A 183 -5.99 14.87 -6.66
C ASN A 183 -4.77 15.39 -7.42
N ALA A 184 -3.82 16.05 -6.76
CA ALA A 184 -2.53 16.41 -7.36
C ALA A 184 -1.70 15.16 -7.74
N LEU A 185 -1.71 14.11 -6.92
CA LEU A 185 -1.06 12.83 -7.23
C LEU A 185 -1.74 12.12 -8.41
N LEU A 186 -3.07 12.07 -8.41
CA LEU A 186 -3.85 11.49 -9.50
C LEU A 186 -3.65 12.24 -10.81
N GLY A 187 -3.67 13.58 -10.78
CA GLY A 187 -3.43 14.43 -11.94
C GLY A 187 -2.03 14.21 -12.55
N ARG A 188 -0.99 13.99 -11.71
CA ARG A 188 0.36 13.63 -12.21
C ARG A 188 0.37 12.28 -12.94
N ALA A 189 -0.51 11.36 -12.56
CA ALA A 189 -0.68 10.08 -13.23
C ALA A 189 -1.69 10.10 -14.37
N LYS A 190 -2.22 11.27 -14.73
CA LYS A 190 -3.28 11.44 -15.74
C LYS A 190 -4.56 10.65 -15.44
N LEU A 191 -4.84 10.44 -14.15
CA LEU A 191 -6.08 9.82 -13.69
C LEU A 191 -7.10 10.90 -13.33
N GLU A 192 -8.39 10.57 -13.49
CA GLU A 192 -9.48 11.44 -13.12
C GLU A 192 -9.43 11.77 -11.61
N PRO A 193 -9.69 13.02 -11.24
CA PRO A 193 -9.80 13.41 -9.86
C PRO A 193 -10.86 12.57 -9.14
N ILE A 194 -10.56 12.11 -7.95
CA ILE A 194 -11.57 11.52 -7.10
C ILE A 194 -12.41 12.65 -6.53
N THR A 195 -13.64 12.72 -6.95
CA THR A 195 -14.62 13.55 -6.27
C THR A 195 -15.02 12.80 -5.02
N PRO A 196 -14.82 13.36 -3.81
CA PRO A 196 -15.35 12.74 -2.61
C PRO A 196 -16.84 12.49 -2.84
N LEU A 197 -17.30 11.26 -2.69
CA LEU A 197 -18.72 10.97 -2.50
C LEU A 197 -19.08 11.58 -1.14
N ILE A 198 -19.12 12.89 -1.12
CA ILE A 198 -19.61 13.66 0.01
C ILE A 198 -21.06 13.25 0.14
N GLY A 199 -21.36 12.52 1.20
CA GLY A 199 -22.69 12.60 1.79
C GLY A 199 -22.88 14.06 2.19
N GLY A 200 -23.12 14.89 1.20
CA GLY A 200 -22.92 16.33 1.04
C GLY A 200 -23.18 17.16 2.28
N GLU A 201 -24.35 17.07 2.91
CA GLU A 201 -24.75 17.98 3.97
C GLU A 201 -24.19 17.62 5.35
N ARG A 202 -24.07 16.35 5.71
CA ARG A 202 -23.62 15.94 7.06
C ARG A 202 -22.14 16.22 7.31
N VAL A 203 -21.30 16.11 6.30
CA VAL A 203 -19.85 16.39 6.43
C VAL A 203 -19.61 17.88 6.45
N ALA A 204 -20.29 18.65 5.60
CA ALA A 204 -20.22 20.09 5.62
C ALA A 204 -20.69 20.65 6.99
N GLN A 205 -21.76 20.12 7.57
CA GLN A 205 -22.22 20.47 8.91
C GLN A 205 -21.22 20.12 10.01
N LYS A 206 -20.59 18.94 9.97
CA LYS A 206 -19.57 18.56 10.95
C LYS A 206 -18.30 19.41 10.84
N LEU A 207 -17.88 19.75 9.62
CA LEU A 207 -16.73 20.64 9.39
C LEU A 207 -17.03 22.07 9.83
N ALA A 208 -18.24 22.58 9.55
CA ALA A 208 -18.68 23.89 10.01
C ALA A 208 -18.72 23.96 11.55
N ALA A 209 -19.32 22.97 12.20
CA ALA A 209 -19.37 22.89 13.65
C ALA A 209 -17.99 22.72 14.32
N LYS A 210 -17.02 22.08 13.63
CA LYS A 210 -15.64 21.99 14.10
C LYS A 210 -14.92 23.33 14.00
N ARG A 211 -15.07 24.04 12.89
CA ARG A 211 -14.51 25.40 12.69
C ARG A 211 -15.06 26.39 13.71
N GLU A 212 -16.38 26.39 13.93
CA GLU A 212 -16.98 27.23 14.96
C GLU A 212 -16.41 26.99 16.36
N LYS A 213 -16.12 25.74 16.71
CA LYS A 213 -15.49 25.40 18.01
C LYS A 213 -14.03 25.85 18.09
N GLU A 214 -13.27 25.73 17.00
CA GLU A 214 -11.88 26.18 16.93
C GLU A 214 -11.81 27.71 16.98
N ASP A 215 -12.69 28.41 16.28
CA ASP A 215 -12.76 29.88 16.29
C ASP A 215 -13.23 30.41 17.66
N ALA A 216 -14.16 29.73 18.32
CA ALA A 216 -14.61 30.08 19.67
C ALA A 216 -13.51 29.87 20.73
N TRP A 217 -12.60 28.92 20.53
CA TRP A 217 -11.47 28.70 21.42
C TRP A 217 -10.34 29.69 21.20
N LEU A 218 -10.11 30.16 19.97
CA LEU A 218 -9.12 31.17 19.64
C LEU A 218 -9.51 32.60 20.07
N ASN A 219 -10.80 32.84 20.37
CA ASN A 219 -11.34 34.13 20.80
C ASN A 219 -11.56 34.23 22.32
N GLN A 220 -11.11 33.25 23.12
CA GLN A 220 -11.06 33.28 24.59
C GLN A 220 -9.63 33.54 25.07
#